data_c182d9786fae0297cba8f2f986f95a67
#
_entry.id   c182d9786fae0297cba8f2f986f95a67
#
_cell.length_a   1.000
_cell.length_b   1.000
_cell.length_c   1.000
_cell.angle_alpha   90.00
_cell.angle_beta   90.00
_cell.angle_gamma   90.00
#
_symmetry.space_group_name_H-M   'P 1'
#
loop_
_entity.id
_entity.type
_entity.pdbx_description
1 polymer ?
#
loop_
_entity_poly.entity_id
_entity_poly.type
_entity_poly.pdbx_seq_one_letter_code
_entity_poly.pdbx_strand_id
1 'polypeptide(L)'
;MIRILLLSLVLLGTSVEAQKKIGKEDVVLIKSGKSTEPMRVLQVTNPKDLKILKDVSRPVDAKDPNLKLLAERMFATVKDEQGVGIAAPQVGLNIKAIWVQRFDKEGKPFEFFVNPEIKWMSSVLRLGAEGCLSIPNERGEVYRSLVIDLAYETLEGEKKRELVEGFTAVIFQHEYDHLIGKLFTERIKEQKLGTFLKADEVNKIYYQK
;
A
#
# COMPACT_ATOMS: atom_id res chain seq x y z
N MET A 1 -2.47 -31.29 50.53
CA MET A 1 -1.45 -30.48 49.81
C MET A 1 -2.04 -30.10 48.42
N ILE A 2 -2.56 -28.91 48.31
CA ILE A 2 -3.15 -28.38 47.07
C ILE A 2 -2.02 -27.66 46.31
N ARG A 3 -1.66 -28.17 45.12
CA ARG A 3 -0.72 -27.47 44.20
C ARG A 3 -1.51 -26.45 43.40
N ILE A 4 -1.26 -25.19 43.70
CA ILE A 4 -1.73 -24.07 42.88
C ILE A 4 -0.85 -23.97 41.63
N LEU A 5 -1.40 -24.26 40.47
CA LEU A 5 -0.77 -24.05 39.16
C LEU A 5 -0.90 -22.57 38.80
N LEU A 6 0.17 -21.81 38.94
CA LEU A 6 0.25 -20.45 38.42
C LEU A 6 0.35 -20.49 36.88
N LEU A 7 -0.75 -20.17 36.18
CA LEU A 7 -0.75 -19.94 34.75
C LEU A 7 -0.15 -18.55 34.50
N SER A 8 1.08 -18.49 34.02
CA SER A 8 1.71 -17.24 33.56
C SER A 8 1.10 -16.88 32.19
N LEU A 9 0.22 -15.87 32.19
CA LEU A 9 -0.31 -15.26 30.98
C LEU A 9 0.81 -14.45 30.32
N VAL A 10 1.43 -15.00 29.28
CA VAL A 10 2.37 -14.26 28.42
C VAL A 10 1.53 -13.34 27.52
N LEU A 11 1.41 -12.08 27.91
CA LEU A 11 0.91 -11.02 27.06
C LEU A 11 1.94 -10.78 25.94
N LEU A 12 1.72 -11.37 24.77
CA LEU A 12 2.38 -10.98 23.54
C LEU A 12 1.90 -9.57 23.18
N GLY A 13 2.57 -8.57 23.72
CA GLY A 13 2.38 -7.19 23.34
C GLY A 13 2.89 -6.99 21.92
N THR A 14 1.98 -6.91 20.94
CA THR A 14 2.30 -6.34 19.62
C THR A 14 2.66 -4.88 19.86
N SER A 15 3.94 -4.53 19.73
CA SER A 15 4.36 -3.12 19.76
C SER A 15 3.73 -2.39 18.58
N VAL A 16 2.66 -1.66 18.85
CA VAL A 16 2.11 -0.70 17.87
C VAL A 16 3.15 0.39 17.72
N GLU A 17 3.76 0.46 16.55
CA GLU A 17 4.71 1.53 16.24
C GLU A 17 4.00 2.88 16.40
N ALA A 18 4.54 3.75 17.25
CA ALA A 18 3.91 5.03 17.55
C ALA A 18 3.87 5.93 16.30
N GLN A 19 2.71 6.46 15.98
CA GLN A 19 2.53 7.43 14.90
C GLN A 19 3.37 8.68 15.21
N LYS A 20 4.11 9.17 14.21
CA LYS A 20 4.99 10.33 14.33
C LYS A 20 4.58 11.41 13.35
N LYS A 21 4.81 12.66 13.72
CA LYS A 21 4.69 13.80 12.79
C LYS A 21 5.65 13.64 11.62
N ILE A 22 5.30 14.25 10.51
CA ILE A 22 6.15 14.31 9.31
C ILE A 22 7.47 15.02 9.65
N GLY A 23 8.59 14.45 9.22
CA GLY A 23 9.92 14.96 9.48
C GLY A 23 10.18 16.29 8.75
N LYS A 24 11.14 17.08 9.25
CA LYS A 24 11.45 18.39 8.66
C LYS A 24 11.86 18.31 7.19
N GLU A 25 12.66 17.32 6.82
CA GLU A 25 13.10 17.10 5.43
C GLU A 25 11.91 16.72 4.54
N ASP A 26 11.04 15.84 5.00
CA ASP A 26 9.80 15.48 4.31
C ASP A 26 8.89 16.69 4.10
N VAL A 27 8.77 17.57 5.12
CA VAL A 27 7.99 18.83 5.02
C VAL A 27 8.57 19.76 3.95
N VAL A 28 9.89 19.85 3.82
CA VAL A 28 10.53 20.63 2.75
C VAL A 28 10.14 20.07 1.38
N LEU A 29 10.20 18.76 1.20
CA LEU A 29 9.78 18.10 -0.05
C LEU A 29 8.29 18.33 -0.34
N ILE A 30 7.42 18.19 0.65
CA ILE A 30 5.97 18.42 0.49
C ILE A 30 5.70 19.87 0.07
N LYS A 31 6.40 20.84 0.66
CA LYS A 31 6.22 22.28 0.41
C LYS A 31 7.04 22.82 -0.77
N SER A 32 7.78 21.99 -1.48
CA SER A 32 8.55 22.40 -2.66
C SER A 32 7.70 22.75 -3.88
N GLY A 33 6.38 22.55 -3.83
CA GLY A 33 5.43 22.86 -4.90
C GLY A 33 4.03 23.12 -4.36
N LYS A 34 3.13 23.54 -5.24
CA LYS A 34 1.71 23.82 -4.95
C LYS A 34 0.88 22.54 -4.98
N SER A 35 -0.33 22.59 -4.47
CA SER A 35 -1.26 21.45 -4.40
C SER A 35 -1.59 20.83 -5.76
N THR A 36 -1.54 21.62 -6.85
CA THR A 36 -1.80 21.17 -8.23
C THR A 36 -0.53 20.72 -8.96
N GLU A 37 0.64 20.85 -8.35
CA GLU A 37 1.91 20.51 -8.99
C GLU A 37 2.30 19.06 -8.65
N PRO A 38 2.45 18.18 -9.68
CA PRO A 38 2.89 16.81 -9.48
C PRO A 38 4.25 16.75 -8.76
N MET A 39 4.47 15.67 -8.04
CA MET A 39 5.77 15.33 -7.46
C MET A 39 6.53 14.40 -8.41
N ARG A 40 7.85 14.44 -8.38
CA ARG A 40 8.67 13.51 -9.16
C ARG A 40 8.44 12.07 -8.69
N VAL A 41 8.14 11.16 -9.61
CA VAL A 41 8.06 9.73 -9.32
C VAL A 41 9.47 9.15 -9.30
N LEU A 42 9.81 8.48 -8.20
CA LEU A 42 11.10 7.81 -8.01
C LEU A 42 11.20 6.58 -8.91
N GLN A 43 12.39 6.32 -9.46
CA GLN A 43 12.63 5.26 -10.44
C GLN A 43 13.63 4.22 -9.93
N VAL A 44 13.33 2.94 -10.12
CA VAL A 44 14.24 1.83 -9.72
C VAL A 44 15.59 1.86 -10.41
N THR A 45 15.69 2.52 -11.55
CA THR A 45 16.95 2.70 -12.31
C THR A 45 17.91 3.67 -11.64
N ASN A 46 17.43 4.50 -10.70
CA ASN A 46 18.28 5.40 -9.92
C ASN A 46 18.59 4.74 -8.54
N PRO A 47 19.87 4.48 -8.20
CA PRO A 47 20.21 3.83 -6.93
C PRO A 47 19.75 4.56 -5.66
N LYS A 48 19.67 5.90 -5.67
CA LYS A 48 19.18 6.69 -4.53
C LYS A 48 17.67 6.53 -4.37
N ASP A 49 16.93 6.54 -5.48
CA ASP A 49 15.50 6.33 -5.50
C ASP A 49 15.16 4.90 -5.05
N LEU A 50 15.88 3.91 -5.60
CA LEU A 50 15.71 2.50 -5.24
C LEU A 50 15.86 2.27 -3.75
N LYS A 51 16.81 2.95 -3.09
CA LYS A 51 16.98 2.85 -1.63
C LYS A 51 15.70 3.28 -0.90
N ILE A 52 15.07 4.39 -1.31
CA ILE A 52 13.82 4.88 -0.73
C ILE A 52 12.67 3.93 -1.01
N LEU A 53 12.54 3.47 -2.27
CA LEU A 53 11.49 2.53 -2.69
C LEU A 53 11.57 1.17 -1.99
N LYS A 54 12.75 0.79 -1.48
CA LYS A 54 13.01 -0.47 -0.77
C LYS A 54 12.97 -0.35 0.75
N ASP A 55 12.79 0.87 1.26
CA ASP A 55 12.69 1.10 2.70
C ASP A 55 11.24 0.90 3.19
N VAL A 56 11.10 0.50 4.46
CA VAL A 56 9.77 0.29 5.07
C VAL A 56 9.20 1.62 5.55
N SER A 57 8.00 1.92 5.11
CA SER A 57 7.28 3.13 5.51
C SER A 57 6.84 3.09 6.96
N ARG A 58 7.01 4.20 7.66
CA ARG A 58 6.56 4.39 9.06
C ARG A 58 5.12 4.90 9.11
N PRO A 59 4.35 4.59 10.16
CA PRO A 59 3.07 5.24 10.40
C PRO A 59 3.24 6.73 10.66
N VAL A 60 2.24 7.52 10.27
CA VAL A 60 2.21 8.98 10.42
C VAL A 60 0.99 9.42 11.22
N ASP A 61 1.09 10.54 11.95
CA ASP A 61 -0.07 11.16 12.59
C ASP A 61 -1.06 11.63 11.51
N ALA A 62 -2.23 11.02 11.44
CA ALA A 62 -3.25 11.34 10.44
C ALA A 62 -3.75 12.79 10.51
N LYS A 63 -3.50 13.47 11.63
CA LYS A 63 -3.82 14.89 11.84
C LYS A 63 -2.63 15.83 11.58
N ASP A 64 -1.53 15.32 11.00
CA ASP A 64 -0.40 16.17 10.63
C ASP A 64 -0.86 17.19 9.57
N PRO A 65 -0.65 18.51 9.80
CA PRO A 65 -1.15 19.55 8.91
C PRO A 65 -0.56 19.52 7.50
N ASN A 66 0.55 18.81 7.29
CA ASN A 66 1.19 18.70 5.99
C ASN A 66 0.61 17.58 5.13
N LEU A 67 -0.17 16.65 5.72
CA LEU A 67 -0.77 15.52 4.99
C LEU A 67 -1.74 15.97 3.91
N LYS A 68 -2.51 17.04 4.16
CA LYS A 68 -3.44 17.57 3.15
C LYS A 68 -2.71 17.99 1.87
N LEU A 69 -1.65 18.78 2.01
CA LEU A 69 -0.86 19.22 0.85
C LEU A 69 -0.18 18.04 0.16
N LEU A 70 0.34 17.07 0.94
CA LEU A 70 0.90 15.84 0.37
C LEU A 70 -0.14 15.06 -0.44
N ALA A 71 -1.34 14.85 0.13
CA ALA A 71 -2.42 14.15 -0.54
C ALA A 71 -2.80 14.83 -1.87
N GLU A 72 -2.94 16.15 -1.88
CA GLU A 72 -3.26 16.93 -3.07
C GLU A 72 -2.16 16.79 -4.15
N ARG A 73 -0.90 16.89 -3.77
CA ARG A 73 0.24 16.73 -4.70
C ARG A 73 0.40 15.29 -5.20
N MET A 74 0.22 14.30 -4.34
CA MET A 74 0.20 12.89 -4.77
C MET A 74 -0.98 12.63 -5.73
N PHE A 75 -2.14 13.25 -5.50
CA PHE A 75 -3.27 13.15 -6.42
C PHE A 75 -2.93 13.76 -7.79
N ALA A 76 -2.34 14.96 -7.81
CA ALA A 76 -1.87 15.56 -9.05
C ALA A 76 -0.88 14.63 -9.78
N THR A 77 0.03 13.99 -9.04
CA THR A 77 1.02 13.04 -9.60
C THR A 77 0.36 11.81 -10.22
N VAL A 78 -0.54 11.13 -9.50
CA VAL A 78 -1.19 9.91 -10.04
C VAL A 78 -2.06 10.22 -11.24
N LYS A 79 -2.64 11.42 -11.31
CA LYS A 79 -3.44 11.87 -12.47
C LYS A 79 -2.56 12.19 -13.67
N ASP A 80 -1.43 12.87 -13.48
CA ASP A 80 -0.45 13.20 -14.52
C ASP A 80 0.14 11.92 -15.15
N GLU A 81 0.47 10.95 -14.30
CA GLU A 81 1.00 9.64 -14.70
C GLU A 81 -0.08 8.66 -15.21
N GLN A 82 -1.34 9.06 -15.26
CA GLN A 82 -2.49 8.22 -15.65
C GLN A 82 -2.58 6.91 -14.86
N GLY A 83 -2.12 6.93 -13.60
CA GLY A 83 -2.14 5.80 -12.68
C GLY A 83 -3.52 5.59 -12.05
N VAL A 84 -3.70 4.42 -11.44
CA VAL A 84 -4.89 4.05 -10.64
C VAL A 84 -4.60 3.98 -9.15
N GLY A 85 -3.33 4.10 -8.76
CA GLY A 85 -2.85 4.16 -7.39
C GLY A 85 -1.46 4.76 -7.34
N ILE A 86 -1.07 5.26 -6.17
CA ILE A 86 0.28 5.75 -5.87
C ILE A 86 0.53 5.72 -4.37
N ALA A 87 1.72 5.29 -3.96
CA ALA A 87 2.17 5.27 -2.57
C ALA A 87 3.19 6.39 -2.28
N ALA A 88 3.19 6.91 -1.06
CA ALA A 88 4.08 7.98 -0.64
C ALA A 88 5.59 7.69 -0.86
N PRO A 89 6.10 6.44 -0.70
CA PRO A 89 7.49 6.13 -1.08
C PRO A 89 7.82 6.42 -2.54
N GLN A 90 6.85 6.29 -3.46
CA GLN A 90 7.07 6.58 -4.88
C GLN A 90 7.32 8.06 -5.17
N VAL A 91 6.96 8.94 -4.25
CA VAL A 91 7.25 10.38 -4.33
C VAL A 91 8.28 10.83 -3.29
N GLY A 92 9.01 9.89 -2.70
CA GLY A 92 10.16 10.18 -1.85
C GLY A 92 9.89 10.25 -0.35
N LEU A 93 8.68 9.86 0.11
CA LEU A 93 8.32 9.92 1.52
C LEU A 93 8.01 8.53 2.09
N ASN A 94 8.87 8.03 2.99
CA ASN A 94 8.69 6.72 3.65
C ASN A 94 7.68 6.79 4.82
N ILE A 95 6.43 7.17 4.48
CA ILE A 95 5.28 7.18 5.38
C ILE A 95 4.14 6.33 4.79
N LYS A 96 3.30 5.79 5.68
CA LYS A 96 2.15 4.95 5.27
C LYS A 96 1.01 5.83 4.78
N ALA A 97 1.04 6.20 3.51
CA ALA A 97 -0.03 6.94 2.83
C ALA A 97 -0.12 6.51 1.36
N ILE A 98 -1.34 6.32 0.86
CA ILE A 98 -1.60 5.89 -0.52
C ILE A 98 -2.84 6.56 -1.10
N TRP A 99 -2.88 6.75 -2.42
CA TRP A 99 -4.09 6.96 -3.20
C TRP A 99 -4.47 5.68 -3.94
N VAL A 100 -5.78 5.40 -3.99
CA VAL A 100 -6.34 4.27 -4.75
C VAL A 100 -7.61 4.73 -5.46
N GLN A 101 -7.77 4.36 -6.75
CA GLN A 101 -9.02 4.50 -7.46
C GLN A 101 -9.94 3.33 -7.11
N ARG A 102 -11.13 3.63 -6.61
CA ARG A 102 -12.12 2.68 -6.08
C ARG A 102 -13.06 2.19 -7.20
N PHE A 103 -12.60 1.20 -7.97
CA PHE A 103 -13.43 0.56 -9.01
C PHE A 103 -14.61 -0.23 -8.45
N ASP A 104 -14.58 -0.57 -7.17
CA ASP A 104 -15.64 -1.22 -6.41
C ASP A 104 -16.73 -0.25 -5.93
N LYS A 105 -16.57 1.05 -6.17
CA LYS A 105 -17.56 2.09 -5.82
C LYS A 105 -18.14 2.75 -7.08
N GLU A 106 -19.39 3.22 -6.97
CA GLU A 106 -20.02 4.02 -8.02
C GLU A 106 -19.19 5.27 -8.34
N GLY A 107 -19.07 5.62 -9.62
CA GLY A 107 -18.26 6.75 -10.06
C GLY A 107 -16.75 6.52 -10.00
N LYS A 108 -16.29 5.39 -9.47
CA LYS A 108 -14.87 5.01 -9.37
C LYS A 108 -14.00 6.14 -8.79
N PRO A 109 -14.34 6.69 -7.61
CA PRO A 109 -13.61 7.81 -7.03
C PRO A 109 -12.18 7.41 -6.66
N PHE A 110 -11.30 8.41 -6.62
CA PHE A 110 -10.02 8.27 -5.92
C PHE A 110 -10.20 8.58 -4.44
N GLU A 111 -9.61 7.76 -3.57
CA GLU A 111 -9.62 7.95 -2.12
C GLU A 111 -8.21 7.88 -1.56
N PHE A 112 -7.95 8.71 -0.53
CA PHE A 112 -6.67 8.76 0.17
C PHE A 112 -6.74 8.01 1.50
N PHE A 113 -5.73 7.18 1.74
CA PHE A 113 -5.67 6.30 2.91
C PHE A 113 -4.40 6.59 3.70
N VAL A 114 -4.56 6.86 4.99
CA VAL A 114 -3.46 7.07 5.93
C VAL A 114 -3.31 5.81 6.77
N ASN A 115 -2.08 5.37 7.00
CA ASN A 115 -1.76 4.17 7.76
C ASN A 115 -2.55 2.92 7.35
N PRO A 116 -2.69 2.63 6.04
CA PRO A 116 -3.41 1.44 5.61
C PRO A 116 -2.70 0.18 6.11
N GLU A 117 -3.50 -0.80 6.52
CA GLU A 117 -3.04 -2.11 6.98
C GLU A 117 -3.97 -3.20 6.46
N ILE A 118 -3.44 -4.17 5.74
CA ILE A 118 -4.19 -5.34 5.32
C ILE A 118 -4.22 -6.33 6.48
N LYS A 119 -5.39 -6.52 7.08
CA LYS A 119 -5.60 -7.39 8.24
C LYS A 119 -5.79 -8.86 7.86
N TRP A 120 -6.32 -9.10 6.67
CA TRP A 120 -6.56 -10.42 6.13
C TRP A 120 -6.65 -10.37 4.60
N MET A 121 -6.31 -11.47 3.96
CA MET A 121 -6.38 -11.67 2.51
C MET A 121 -7.03 -13.02 2.20
N SER A 122 -7.90 -13.05 1.18
CA SER A 122 -8.52 -14.31 0.74
C SER A 122 -7.47 -15.26 0.13
N SER A 123 -7.74 -16.57 0.24
CA SER A 123 -6.99 -17.60 -0.49
C SER A 123 -7.40 -17.70 -1.96
N VAL A 124 -8.49 -17.03 -2.34
CA VAL A 124 -8.92 -16.93 -3.75
C VAL A 124 -8.14 -15.79 -4.39
N LEU A 125 -7.39 -16.13 -5.44
CA LEU A 125 -6.45 -15.24 -6.11
C LEU A 125 -6.87 -15.02 -7.56
N ARG A 126 -6.52 -13.87 -8.09
CA ARG A 126 -6.52 -13.58 -9.52
C ARG A 126 -5.10 -13.39 -10.02
N LEU A 127 -4.76 -14.02 -11.13
CA LEU A 127 -3.54 -13.74 -11.87
C LEU A 127 -3.80 -12.59 -12.84
N GLY A 128 -3.09 -11.49 -12.71
CA GLY A 128 -3.29 -10.30 -13.52
C GLY A 128 -1.99 -9.57 -13.86
N ALA A 129 -1.96 -8.91 -15.01
CA ALA A 129 -0.83 -8.08 -15.41
C ALA A 129 -0.77 -6.81 -14.56
N GLU A 130 0.40 -6.54 -14.01
CA GLU A 130 0.73 -5.32 -13.29
C GLU A 130 1.84 -4.55 -14.00
N GLY A 131 1.85 -3.24 -13.83
CA GLY A 131 2.94 -2.33 -14.10
C GLY A 131 3.09 -1.39 -12.90
N CYS A 132 4.16 -0.60 -12.85
CA CYS A 132 4.42 0.31 -11.74
C CYS A 132 5.00 1.62 -12.27
N LEU A 133 4.53 2.76 -11.76
CA LEU A 133 5.04 4.09 -12.13
C LEU A 133 6.54 4.25 -11.84
N SER A 134 7.05 3.52 -10.82
CA SER A 134 8.47 3.50 -10.46
C SER A 134 9.31 2.51 -11.27
N ILE A 135 8.70 1.69 -12.14
CA ILE A 135 9.37 0.67 -12.98
C ILE A 135 8.87 0.83 -14.42
N PRO A 136 9.42 1.78 -15.16
CA PRO A 136 8.94 2.07 -16.52
C PRO A 136 9.20 0.89 -17.46
N ASN A 137 8.27 0.68 -18.39
CA ASN A 137 8.37 -0.32 -19.46
C ASN A 137 8.41 -1.79 -19.02
N GLU A 138 8.23 -2.10 -17.73
CA GLU A 138 8.09 -3.46 -17.24
C GLU A 138 6.64 -3.78 -16.91
N ARG A 139 6.20 -4.97 -17.30
CA ARG A 139 4.92 -5.56 -16.92
C ARG A 139 5.10 -7.03 -16.61
N GLY A 140 4.25 -7.56 -15.73
CA GLY A 140 4.28 -8.98 -15.42
C GLY A 140 3.04 -9.43 -14.68
N GLU A 141 2.75 -10.73 -14.70
CA GLU A 141 1.59 -11.30 -14.05
C GLU A 141 1.88 -11.62 -12.59
N VAL A 142 1.01 -11.14 -11.69
CA VAL A 142 1.09 -11.35 -10.24
C VAL A 142 -0.21 -11.97 -9.73
N TYR A 143 -0.08 -12.94 -8.81
CA TYR A 143 -1.21 -13.45 -8.06
C TYR A 143 -1.57 -12.49 -6.94
N ARG A 144 -2.82 -12.00 -6.94
CA ARG A 144 -3.35 -11.13 -5.89
C ARG A 144 -4.65 -11.68 -5.33
N SER A 145 -4.82 -11.53 -4.03
CA SER A 145 -6.08 -11.87 -3.37
C SER A 145 -7.24 -11.05 -3.91
N LEU A 146 -8.37 -11.71 -4.17
CA LEU A 146 -9.57 -11.04 -4.68
C LEU A 146 -10.33 -10.26 -3.61
N VAL A 147 -10.12 -10.60 -2.33
CA VAL A 147 -10.74 -9.89 -1.20
C VAL A 147 -9.70 -9.63 -0.15
N ILE A 148 -9.68 -8.41 0.36
CA ILE A 148 -8.85 -8.01 1.50
C ILE A 148 -9.70 -7.37 2.58
N ASP A 149 -9.28 -7.52 3.83
CA ASP A 149 -9.80 -6.78 4.98
C ASP A 149 -8.83 -5.65 5.29
N LEU A 150 -9.24 -4.41 5.01
CA LEU A 150 -8.41 -3.22 5.10
C LEU A 150 -8.80 -2.38 6.31
N ALA A 151 -7.83 -2.06 7.17
CA ALA A 151 -7.94 -1.04 8.21
C ALA A 151 -7.11 0.19 7.81
N TYR A 152 -7.60 1.40 8.08
CA TYR A 152 -6.91 2.65 7.74
C TYR A 152 -7.42 3.84 8.55
N GLU A 153 -6.80 4.99 8.38
CA GLU A 153 -7.28 6.27 8.90
C GLU A 153 -7.59 7.22 7.74
N THR A 154 -8.60 8.09 7.92
CA THR A 154 -8.89 9.19 6.99
C THR A 154 -7.98 10.40 7.30
N LEU A 155 -8.01 11.43 6.45
CA LEU A 155 -7.31 12.71 6.70
C LEU A 155 -7.84 13.46 7.93
N GLU A 156 -9.04 13.14 8.39
CA GLU A 156 -9.66 13.66 9.62
C GLU A 156 -9.22 12.86 10.86
N GLY A 157 -8.48 11.76 10.66
CA GLY A 157 -8.01 10.86 11.71
C GLY A 157 -9.08 9.86 12.18
N GLU A 158 -10.12 9.64 11.40
CA GLU A 158 -11.12 8.60 11.68
C GLU A 158 -10.55 7.23 11.31
N LYS A 159 -10.63 6.28 12.24
CA LYS A 159 -10.26 4.88 12.00
C LYS A 159 -11.41 4.16 11.31
N LYS A 160 -11.10 3.51 10.19
CA LYS A 160 -12.07 2.74 9.39
C LYS A 160 -11.54 1.34 9.10
N ARG A 161 -12.46 0.43 8.81
CA ARG A 161 -12.16 -0.93 8.39
C ARG A 161 -13.27 -1.39 7.43
N GLU A 162 -12.88 -1.96 6.31
CA GLU A 162 -13.81 -2.44 5.29
C GLU A 162 -13.24 -3.64 4.52
N LEU A 163 -14.13 -4.46 3.98
CA LEU A 163 -13.76 -5.44 2.97
C LEU A 163 -13.69 -4.74 1.60
N VAL A 164 -12.61 -5.00 0.90
CA VAL A 164 -12.37 -4.50 -0.46
C VAL A 164 -12.19 -5.69 -1.38
N GLU A 165 -12.81 -5.64 -2.56
CA GLU A 165 -12.80 -6.77 -3.48
C GLU A 165 -12.41 -6.41 -4.90
N GLY A 166 -12.15 -7.46 -5.70
CA GLY A 166 -11.90 -7.36 -7.12
C GLY A 166 -10.63 -6.59 -7.48
N PHE A 167 -10.71 -5.79 -8.54
CA PHE A 167 -9.55 -5.03 -9.03
C PHE A 167 -9.06 -3.98 -8.04
N THR A 168 -9.96 -3.39 -7.25
CA THR A 168 -9.57 -2.45 -6.19
C THR A 168 -8.71 -3.12 -5.12
N ALA A 169 -9.03 -4.37 -4.73
CA ALA A 169 -8.19 -5.13 -3.80
C ALA A 169 -6.78 -5.39 -4.38
N VAL A 170 -6.67 -5.62 -5.70
CA VAL A 170 -5.37 -5.76 -6.38
C VAL A 170 -4.55 -4.47 -6.27
N ILE A 171 -5.17 -3.30 -6.55
CA ILE A 171 -4.50 -2.00 -6.45
C ILE A 171 -4.00 -1.78 -5.02
N PHE A 172 -4.85 -2.01 -4.00
CA PHE A 172 -4.43 -1.87 -2.60
C PHE A 172 -3.23 -2.73 -2.25
N GLN A 173 -3.18 -3.98 -2.71
CA GLN A 173 -2.04 -4.87 -2.46
C GLN A 173 -0.77 -4.36 -3.16
N HIS A 174 -0.88 -3.80 -4.35
CA HIS A 174 0.24 -3.19 -5.07
C HIS A 174 0.79 -1.97 -4.30
N GLU A 175 -0.08 -1.04 -3.91
CA GLU A 175 0.32 0.15 -3.17
C GLU A 175 0.83 -0.19 -1.76
N TYR A 176 0.24 -1.21 -1.11
CA TYR A 176 0.71 -1.69 0.18
C TYR A 176 2.11 -2.32 0.09
N ASP A 177 2.44 -3.01 -1.00
CA ASP A 177 3.78 -3.53 -1.23
C ASP A 177 4.83 -2.40 -1.20
N HIS A 178 4.55 -1.25 -1.80
CA HIS A 178 5.44 -0.08 -1.70
C HIS A 178 5.65 0.37 -0.25
N LEU A 179 4.63 0.28 0.61
CA LEU A 179 4.76 0.67 2.02
C LEU A 179 5.65 -0.28 2.83
N ILE A 180 5.81 -1.51 2.38
CA ILE A 180 6.69 -2.50 3.01
C ILE A 180 8.00 -2.71 2.24
N GLY A 181 8.33 -1.79 1.34
CA GLY A 181 9.56 -1.81 0.55
C GLY A 181 9.62 -2.94 -0.49
N LYS A 182 8.46 -3.44 -0.95
CA LYS A 182 8.36 -4.47 -1.99
C LYS A 182 7.92 -3.90 -3.33
N LEU A 183 8.37 -4.57 -4.40
CA LEU A 183 8.03 -4.25 -5.78
C LEU A 183 7.32 -5.45 -6.42
N PHE A 184 6.41 -5.19 -7.37
CA PHE A 184 5.68 -6.27 -8.06
C PHE A 184 6.61 -7.28 -8.76
N THR A 185 7.76 -6.84 -9.23
CA THR A 185 8.79 -7.72 -9.83
C THR A 185 9.36 -8.73 -8.84
N GLU A 186 9.37 -8.41 -7.54
CA GLU A 186 9.77 -9.34 -6.49
C GLU A 186 8.64 -10.34 -6.21
N ARG A 187 7.37 -9.91 -6.25
CA ARG A 187 6.23 -10.81 -6.17
C ARG A 187 6.23 -11.86 -7.28
N ILE A 188 6.58 -11.45 -8.52
CA ILE A 188 6.75 -12.38 -9.64
C ILE A 188 7.83 -13.43 -9.34
N LYS A 189 8.88 -13.07 -8.64
CA LYS A 189 9.93 -14.04 -8.25
C LYS A 189 9.45 -14.96 -7.12
N GLU A 190 8.84 -14.38 -6.07
CA GLU A 190 8.33 -15.10 -4.91
C GLU A 190 7.25 -16.13 -5.28
N GLN A 191 6.31 -15.76 -6.16
CA GLN A 191 5.21 -16.65 -6.55
C GLN A 191 5.66 -17.92 -7.28
N LYS A 192 6.88 -17.93 -7.87
CA LYS A 192 7.44 -19.13 -8.48
C LYS A 192 7.71 -20.26 -7.46
N LEU A 193 7.80 -19.92 -6.19
CA LEU A 193 7.99 -20.86 -5.09
C LEU A 193 6.66 -21.35 -4.50
N GLY A 194 5.55 -20.73 -4.88
CA GLY A 194 4.20 -21.08 -4.41
C GLY A 194 3.55 -22.17 -5.25
N THR A 195 2.55 -22.81 -4.67
CA THR A 195 1.68 -23.76 -5.36
C THR A 195 0.30 -23.18 -5.51
N PHE A 196 -0.17 -23.07 -6.76
CA PHE A 196 -1.46 -22.48 -7.10
C PHE A 196 -2.33 -23.50 -7.83
N LEU A 197 -3.56 -23.69 -7.35
CA LEU A 197 -4.55 -24.53 -7.99
C LEU A 197 -5.46 -23.66 -8.85
N LYS A 198 -5.51 -23.97 -10.15
CA LYS A 198 -6.41 -23.26 -11.07
C LYS A 198 -7.86 -23.67 -10.79
N ALA A 199 -8.71 -22.66 -10.56
CA ALA A 199 -10.15 -22.83 -10.36
C ALA A 199 -10.95 -22.42 -11.60
N ASP A 200 -10.54 -21.34 -12.29
CA ASP A 200 -11.19 -20.84 -13.51
C ASP A 200 -10.11 -20.31 -14.47
N GLU A 201 -10.11 -20.86 -15.70
CA GLU A 201 -9.13 -20.49 -16.71
C GLU A 201 -9.45 -19.15 -17.37
N VAL A 202 -10.71 -18.91 -17.68
CA VAL A 202 -11.16 -17.69 -18.39
C VAL A 202 -10.93 -16.45 -17.54
N ASN A 203 -11.30 -16.55 -16.25
CA ASN A 203 -11.17 -15.42 -15.30
C ASN A 203 -9.81 -15.43 -14.59
N LYS A 204 -8.93 -16.40 -14.88
CA LYS A 204 -7.62 -16.56 -14.23
C LYS A 204 -7.71 -16.59 -12.70
N ILE A 205 -8.66 -17.38 -12.18
CA ILE A 205 -8.87 -17.55 -10.74
C ILE A 205 -8.11 -18.78 -10.25
N TYR A 206 -7.47 -18.61 -9.10
CA TYR A 206 -6.61 -19.61 -8.48
C TYR A 206 -6.86 -19.70 -6.97
N TYR A 207 -6.44 -20.81 -6.37
CA TYR A 207 -6.34 -20.97 -4.93
C TYR A 207 -4.87 -21.19 -4.56
N GLN A 208 -4.42 -20.48 -3.54
CA GLN A 208 -3.11 -20.76 -2.94
C GLN A 208 -3.25 -21.99 -2.02
N LYS A 209 -2.34 -22.97 -2.18
CA LYS A 209 -2.19 -24.12 -1.30
C LYS A 209 -1.36 -23.80 -0.08
#